data_cc996273bb81bb13a06123d92dc5c500
#
_entry.id   cc996273bb81bb13a06123d92dc5c500
#
_cell.length_a   1.000
_cell.length_b   1.000
_cell.length_c   1.000
_cell.angle_alpha   90.00
_cell.angle_beta   90.00
_cell.angle_gamma   90.00
#
_symmetry.space_group_name_H-M   'P 1'
#
loop_
_entity.id
_entity.type
_entity.pdbx_description
1 polymer ?
#
loop_
_entity_poly.entity_id
_entity_poly.type
_entity_poly.pdbx_seq_one_letter_code
_entity_poly.pdbx_strand_id
1 'polypeptide(L)'
;MSLNKPAIFLLSAVVALLGVSPASALPLSPGDRLRLFIPADSDLPESQRISGLYEVNLDGTLQFPFLDPLPAAGLELPEVEQRLSQTLIEKGLFRARGLRVSIKVFQWAPVQVTISGATFEPGRVLINSQPTNSTSGNQISIPTPIAGTIPVSGNYPPERYLTAAIRLAGGVMPDADIRNIRLVRNNRTQVIDLSGVFSGESERDVPLIAGDQVIVPRLGSMQNDLVRPSQLTPSVVPIFVSNITAPSGAGNTNRATELAYGTRFSNAVVSSGCVGGNIATTGKRRVTLMQTDRTTGKTTVLDQPVETLLRSSTDNTNNPFLMPRDGIVCYDSKRENTTGILRFISDILNPFNIIRGIFR
;
A
#
# COMPACT_ATOMS: atom_id res chain seq x y z
N MET A 1 80.33 5.74 -11.19
CA MET A 1 79.49 5.08 -12.19
C MET A 1 78.38 4.37 -11.45
N SER A 2 77.24 4.98 -11.35
CA SER A 2 76.07 4.43 -10.65
C SER A 2 74.92 4.33 -11.68
N LEU A 3 74.49 3.13 -11.98
CA LEU A 3 73.39 2.87 -12.90
C LEU A 3 72.05 2.93 -12.14
N ASN A 4 71.25 3.92 -12.50
CA ASN A 4 69.87 4.03 -12.10
C ASN A 4 69.02 3.06 -12.95
N LYS A 5 68.26 2.18 -12.26
CA LYS A 5 67.20 1.37 -12.88
C LYS A 5 65.85 2.08 -12.75
N PRO A 6 65.04 2.20 -13.80
CA PRO A 6 63.70 2.73 -13.65
C PRO A 6 62.75 1.64 -13.12
N ALA A 7 61.97 1.99 -12.10
CA ALA A 7 60.90 1.18 -11.58
C ALA A 7 59.65 1.36 -12.47
N ILE A 8 59.21 0.27 -13.11
CA ILE A 8 57.96 0.24 -13.87
C ILE A 8 56.82 0.01 -12.87
N PHE A 9 56.01 1.03 -12.66
CA PHE A 9 54.71 0.91 -11.97
C PHE A 9 53.67 0.33 -12.89
N LEU A 10 53.33 -0.94 -12.69
CA LEU A 10 52.13 -1.56 -13.30
C LEU A 10 50.90 -1.05 -12.57
N LEU A 11 50.18 -0.15 -13.22
CA LEU A 11 48.87 0.34 -12.78
C LEU A 11 47.81 -0.73 -13.16
N SER A 12 47.44 -1.58 -12.22
CA SER A 12 46.33 -2.52 -12.38
C SER A 12 45.00 -1.77 -12.31
N ALA A 13 44.40 -1.49 -13.48
CA ALA A 13 43.04 -0.96 -13.57
C ALA A 13 42.05 -2.08 -13.18
N VAL A 14 41.52 -2.03 -11.94
CA VAL A 14 40.35 -2.83 -11.54
C VAL A 14 39.13 -2.21 -12.20
N VAL A 15 38.69 -2.79 -13.30
CA VAL A 15 37.37 -2.50 -13.88
C VAL A 15 36.31 -3.12 -12.98
N ALA A 16 35.72 -2.31 -12.11
CA ALA A 16 34.52 -2.69 -11.39
C ALA A 16 33.37 -2.84 -12.42
N LEU A 17 33.06 -4.07 -12.76
CA LEU A 17 31.82 -4.42 -13.45
C LEU A 17 30.67 -4.05 -12.52
N LEU A 18 30.13 -2.85 -12.67
CA LEU A 18 28.81 -2.46 -12.15
C LEU A 18 27.80 -3.41 -12.83
N GLY A 19 27.44 -4.48 -12.13
CA GLY A 19 26.39 -5.38 -12.53
C GLY A 19 25.09 -4.59 -12.61
N VAL A 20 24.70 -4.20 -13.82
CA VAL A 20 23.33 -3.73 -14.10
C VAL A 20 22.45 -4.95 -13.88
N SER A 21 21.85 -5.05 -12.69
CA SER A 21 20.82 -6.07 -12.45
C SER A 21 19.70 -5.85 -13.48
N PRO A 22 19.35 -6.86 -14.30
CA PRO A 22 18.26 -6.73 -15.25
C PRO A 22 17.00 -6.32 -14.48
N ALA A 23 16.17 -5.47 -15.10
CA ALA A 23 14.85 -5.17 -14.56
C ALA A 23 14.10 -6.49 -14.42
N SER A 24 13.86 -6.94 -13.19
CA SER A 24 13.11 -8.15 -12.89
C SER A 24 11.69 -7.97 -13.40
N ALA A 25 11.25 -8.82 -14.30
CA ALA A 25 9.86 -8.86 -14.73
C ALA A 25 8.98 -9.29 -13.54
N LEU A 26 7.69 -8.95 -13.59
CA LEU A 26 6.76 -9.36 -12.54
C LEU A 26 6.55 -10.88 -12.59
N PRO A 27 6.89 -11.63 -11.52
CA PRO A 27 6.66 -13.07 -11.47
C PRO A 27 5.17 -13.39 -11.46
N LEU A 28 4.81 -14.53 -12.07
CA LEU A 28 3.42 -15.00 -12.13
C LEU A 28 2.91 -15.44 -10.77
N SER A 29 1.61 -15.24 -10.55
CA SER A 29 0.88 -15.68 -9.36
C SER A 29 -0.34 -16.50 -9.75
N PRO A 30 -0.85 -17.36 -8.85
CA PRO A 30 -2.14 -18.02 -9.07
C PRO A 30 -3.24 -17.02 -9.43
N GLY A 31 -4.05 -17.38 -10.45
CA GLY A 31 -5.12 -16.54 -10.99
C GLY A 31 -4.67 -15.61 -12.13
N ASP A 32 -3.38 -15.43 -12.38
CA ASP A 32 -2.90 -14.66 -13.55
C ASP A 32 -3.34 -15.38 -14.83
N ARG A 33 -3.89 -14.62 -15.79
CA ARG A 33 -4.37 -15.12 -17.08
C ARG A 33 -3.38 -14.77 -18.16
N LEU A 34 -3.04 -15.77 -18.95
CA LEU A 34 -2.01 -15.71 -19.97
C LEU A 34 -2.59 -16.08 -21.33
N ARG A 35 -2.13 -15.41 -22.37
CA ARG A 35 -2.39 -15.80 -23.76
C ARG A 35 -1.14 -16.44 -24.33
N LEU A 36 -1.25 -17.72 -24.67
CA LEU A 36 -0.23 -18.47 -25.38
C LEU A 36 -0.48 -18.39 -26.89
N PHE A 37 0.56 -18.16 -27.67
CA PHE A 37 0.53 -18.19 -29.11
C PHE A 37 1.73 -18.98 -29.66
N ILE A 38 1.42 -19.97 -30.47
CA ILE A 38 2.40 -20.82 -31.19
C ILE A 38 2.05 -20.74 -32.69
N PRO A 39 2.81 -20.00 -33.51
CA PRO A 39 2.49 -19.88 -34.93
C PRO A 39 2.31 -21.22 -35.65
N ALA A 40 3.04 -22.25 -35.21
CA ALA A 40 3.03 -23.58 -35.84
C ALA A 40 1.72 -24.38 -35.61
N ASP A 41 0.83 -23.95 -34.72
CA ASP A 41 -0.46 -24.61 -34.50
C ASP A 41 -1.65 -23.82 -35.07
N SER A 42 -1.42 -22.66 -35.70
CA SER A 42 -2.48 -21.80 -36.25
C SER A 42 -3.37 -22.48 -37.26
N ASP A 43 -2.83 -23.42 -38.04
CA ASP A 43 -3.55 -24.14 -39.10
C ASP A 43 -4.23 -25.42 -38.59
N LEU A 44 -4.04 -25.78 -37.32
CA LEU A 44 -4.68 -26.95 -36.71
C LEU A 44 -6.13 -26.67 -36.35
N PRO A 45 -6.99 -27.70 -36.33
CA PRO A 45 -8.31 -27.58 -35.71
C PRO A 45 -8.24 -27.09 -34.26
N GLU A 46 -9.22 -26.34 -33.81
CA GLU A 46 -9.22 -25.74 -32.45
C GLU A 46 -9.02 -26.78 -31.34
N SER A 47 -9.56 -27.97 -31.47
CA SER A 47 -9.38 -29.10 -30.54
C SER A 47 -7.96 -29.66 -30.46
N GLN A 48 -7.10 -29.33 -31.41
CA GLN A 48 -5.69 -29.78 -31.45
C GLN A 48 -4.69 -28.64 -31.18
N ARG A 49 -5.21 -27.40 -31.00
CA ARG A 49 -4.34 -26.25 -30.72
C ARG A 49 -3.93 -26.23 -29.27
N ILE A 50 -2.69 -25.83 -29.02
CA ILE A 50 -2.18 -25.51 -27.69
C ILE A 50 -2.23 -23.99 -27.47
N SER A 51 -2.21 -23.20 -28.55
CA SER A 51 -2.48 -21.75 -28.45
C SER A 51 -3.84 -21.47 -27.84
N GLY A 52 -3.91 -20.58 -26.83
CA GLY A 52 -5.15 -20.29 -26.12
C GLY A 52 -4.97 -19.36 -24.93
N LEU A 53 -6.05 -19.21 -24.15
CA LEU A 53 -6.03 -18.52 -22.87
C LEU A 53 -5.91 -19.54 -21.75
N TYR A 54 -5.00 -19.29 -20.82
CA TYR A 54 -4.70 -20.14 -19.69
C TYR A 54 -4.67 -19.31 -18.41
N GLU A 55 -5.07 -19.93 -17.31
CA GLU A 55 -5.01 -19.32 -16.00
C GLU A 55 -4.03 -20.13 -15.14
N VAL A 56 -3.20 -19.44 -14.37
CA VAL A 56 -2.34 -20.10 -13.38
C VAL A 56 -3.23 -20.64 -12.26
N ASN A 57 -3.26 -21.94 -12.09
CA ASN A 57 -4.06 -22.63 -11.08
C ASN A 57 -3.64 -22.22 -9.65
N LEU A 58 -4.47 -22.56 -8.67
CA LEU A 58 -4.18 -22.31 -7.25
C LEU A 58 -2.95 -23.04 -6.74
N ASP A 59 -2.62 -24.19 -7.33
CA ASP A 59 -1.39 -24.95 -7.05
C ASP A 59 -0.14 -24.37 -7.71
N GLY A 60 -0.29 -23.27 -8.44
CA GLY A 60 0.79 -22.59 -9.13
C GLY A 60 1.17 -23.16 -10.49
N THR A 61 0.37 -24.07 -11.04
CA THR A 61 0.63 -24.71 -12.33
C THR A 61 -0.20 -24.12 -13.47
N LEU A 62 0.28 -24.29 -14.71
CA LEU A 62 -0.48 -24.09 -15.94
C LEU A 62 -0.86 -25.47 -16.52
N GLN A 63 -2.12 -25.65 -16.87
CA GLN A 63 -2.62 -26.87 -17.47
C GLN A 63 -2.81 -26.66 -18.98
N PHE A 64 -1.93 -27.26 -19.78
CA PHE A 64 -2.02 -27.25 -21.24
C PHE A 64 -2.62 -28.56 -21.76
N PRO A 65 -3.33 -28.55 -22.91
CA PRO A 65 -3.74 -29.76 -23.58
C PRO A 65 -2.53 -30.67 -23.91
N PHE A 66 -2.67 -31.96 -23.69
CA PHE A 66 -1.67 -32.99 -24.00
C PHE A 66 -0.36 -32.93 -23.19
N LEU A 67 -0.28 -32.03 -22.18
CA LEU A 67 0.89 -31.89 -21.32
C LEU A 67 0.54 -32.15 -19.85
N ASP A 68 1.55 -32.57 -19.11
CA ASP A 68 1.48 -32.58 -17.65
C ASP A 68 1.44 -31.15 -17.11
N PRO A 69 0.88 -30.90 -15.88
CA PRO A 69 0.88 -29.58 -15.30
C PRO A 69 2.27 -28.93 -15.23
N LEU A 70 2.41 -27.72 -15.76
CA LEU A 70 3.69 -27.00 -15.83
C LEU A 70 3.77 -25.98 -14.68
N PRO A 71 4.76 -26.05 -13.77
CA PRO A 71 4.95 -25.05 -12.75
C PRO A 71 5.20 -23.65 -13.35
N ALA A 72 4.43 -22.65 -12.92
CA ALA A 72 4.46 -21.29 -13.45
C ALA A 72 4.50 -20.20 -12.36
N ALA A 73 3.86 -20.42 -11.21
CA ALA A 73 3.86 -19.43 -10.14
C ALA A 73 5.27 -19.13 -9.63
N GLY A 74 5.59 -17.85 -9.43
CA GLY A 74 6.91 -17.39 -9.00
C GLY A 74 7.95 -17.30 -10.11
N LEU A 75 7.61 -17.71 -11.35
CA LEU A 75 8.46 -17.60 -12.52
C LEU A 75 8.13 -16.38 -13.35
N GLU A 76 9.11 -15.86 -14.07
CA GLU A 76 8.92 -14.84 -15.09
C GLU A 76 8.44 -15.45 -16.42
N LEU A 77 7.76 -14.66 -17.24
CA LEU A 77 7.24 -15.14 -18.53
C LEU A 77 8.29 -15.83 -19.43
N PRO A 78 9.52 -15.30 -19.59
CA PRO A 78 10.53 -15.95 -20.41
C PRO A 78 10.93 -17.35 -19.90
N GLU A 79 10.93 -17.56 -18.58
CA GLU A 79 11.22 -18.86 -17.99
C GLU A 79 10.12 -19.87 -18.28
N VAL A 80 8.85 -19.44 -18.24
CA VAL A 80 7.70 -20.28 -18.58
C VAL A 80 7.70 -20.62 -20.07
N GLU A 81 8.01 -19.64 -20.95
CA GLU A 81 8.16 -19.87 -22.40
C GLU A 81 9.24 -20.90 -22.71
N GLN A 82 10.39 -20.81 -22.05
CA GLN A 82 11.49 -21.75 -22.20
C GLN A 82 11.10 -23.15 -21.75
N ARG A 83 10.52 -23.28 -20.55
CA ARG A 83 10.08 -24.58 -20.01
C ARG A 83 9.03 -25.24 -20.92
N LEU A 84 8.03 -24.45 -21.34
CA LEU A 84 6.99 -24.94 -22.23
C LEU A 84 7.58 -25.41 -23.56
N SER A 85 8.50 -24.63 -24.15
CA SER A 85 9.17 -25.00 -25.39
C SER A 85 9.93 -26.32 -25.27
N GLN A 86 10.64 -26.52 -24.16
CA GLN A 86 11.36 -27.79 -23.89
C GLN A 86 10.38 -28.95 -23.75
N THR A 87 9.33 -28.80 -22.96
CA THR A 87 8.32 -29.85 -22.75
C THR A 87 7.62 -30.25 -24.07
N LEU A 88 7.30 -29.27 -24.93
CA LEU A 88 6.67 -29.52 -26.24
C LEU A 88 7.57 -30.34 -27.17
N ILE A 89 8.87 -30.09 -27.12
CA ILE A 89 9.87 -30.83 -27.91
C ILE A 89 10.07 -32.23 -27.33
N GLU A 90 10.23 -32.38 -26.03
CA GLU A 90 10.42 -33.66 -25.35
C GLU A 90 9.25 -34.62 -25.53
N LYS A 91 8.02 -34.11 -25.53
CA LYS A 91 6.79 -34.87 -25.79
C LYS A 91 6.59 -35.15 -27.29
N GLY A 92 7.46 -34.65 -28.17
CA GLY A 92 7.39 -34.87 -29.62
C GLY A 92 6.23 -34.16 -30.33
N LEU A 93 5.56 -33.21 -29.67
CA LEU A 93 4.45 -32.45 -30.22
C LEU A 93 4.91 -31.45 -31.29
N PHE A 94 6.09 -30.89 -31.12
CA PHE A 94 6.72 -29.97 -32.07
C PHE A 94 8.18 -30.31 -32.30
N ARG A 95 8.68 -29.95 -33.49
CA ARG A 95 10.11 -30.06 -33.83
C ARG A 95 10.85 -28.84 -33.29
N ALA A 96 12.05 -29.02 -32.74
CA ALA A 96 12.88 -27.93 -32.22
C ALA A 96 13.15 -26.83 -33.26
N ARG A 97 13.30 -27.22 -34.53
CA ARG A 97 13.55 -26.29 -35.62
C ARG A 97 12.24 -25.60 -36.02
N GLY A 98 12.11 -24.31 -35.66
CA GLY A 98 10.97 -23.46 -36.03
C GLY A 98 9.90 -23.31 -34.95
N LEU A 99 10.00 -23.98 -33.80
CA LEU A 99 9.11 -23.74 -32.69
C LEU A 99 9.34 -22.32 -32.11
N ARG A 100 8.29 -21.55 -32.08
CA ARG A 100 8.24 -20.22 -31.38
C ARG A 100 7.07 -20.24 -30.44
N VAL A 101 7.35 -20.10 -29.17
CA VAL A 101 6.36 -19.98 -28.11
C VAL A 101 6.34 -18.52 -27.67
N SER A 102 5.19 -17.90 -27.62
CA SER A 102 5.01 -16.54 -27.09
C SER A 102 3.90 -16.53 -26.07
N ILE A 103 4.21 -16.10 -24.86
CA ILE A 103 3.27 -15.96 -23.77
C ILE A 103 3.15 -14.47 -23.42
N LYS A 104 1.91 -13.97 -23.34
CA LYS A 104 1.62 -12.60 -22.92
C LYS A 104 0.63 -12.63 -21.79
N VAL A 105 0.79 -11.73 -20.81
CA VAL A 105 -0.24 -11.56 -19.79
C VAL A 105 -1.49 -10.97 -20.42
N PHE A 106 -2.60 -11.64 -20.22
CA PHE A 106 -3.92 -11.16 -20.59
C PHE A 106 -4.54 -10.36 -19.47
N GLN A 107 -4.39 -10.84 -18.21
CA GLN A 107 -4.90 -10.19 -17.03
C GLN A 107 -4.07 -10.60 -15.79
N TRP A 108 -3.63 -9.61 -15.03
CA TRP A 108 -3.01 -9.82 -13.74
C TRP A 108 -4.07 -10.05 -12.66
N ALA A 109 -3.93 -11.11 -11.89
CA ALA A 109 -4.83 -11.41 -10.78
C ALA A 109 -4.63 -10.49 -9.59
N PRO A 110 -5.64 -10.29 -8.75
CA PRO A 110 -5.45 -9.81 -7.39
C PRO A 110 -4.62 -10.81 -6.60
N VAL A 111 -3.69 -10.31 -5.79
CA VAL A 111 -2.87 -11.16 -4.91
C VAL A 111 -2.96 -10.70 -3.46
N GLN A 112 -2.98 -11.67 -2.55
CA GLN A 112 -3.00 -11.41 -1.13
C GLN A 112 -1.57 -11.39 -0.59
N VAL A 113 -1.23 -10.29 0.10
CA VAL A 113 0.06 -10.11 0.78
C VAL A 113 -0.18 -9.76 2.25
N THR A 114 0.81 -10.00 3.10
CA THR A 114 0.72 -9.67 4.53
C THR A 114 1.66 -8.50 4.82
N ILE A 115 1.13 -7.46 5.46
CA ILE A 115 1.90 -6.29 5.88
C ILE A 115 1.89 -6.17 7.39
N SER A 116 3.06 -5.95 7.98
CA SER A 116 3.24 -5.86 9.43
C SER A 116 4.22 -4.76 9.81
N GLY A 117 4.22 -4.39 11.10
CA GLY A 117 5.12 -3.38 11.65
C GLY A 117 4.53 -1.97 11.63
N ALA A 118 5.33 -0.98 11.25
CA ALA A 118 5.01 0.44 11.33
C ALA A 118 4.11 0.94 10.19
N THR A 119 2.92 0.35 10.04
CA THR A 119 1.85 0.83 9.15
C THR A 119 0.59 1.13 9.96
N PHE A 120 -0.29 1.99 9.45
CA PHE A 120 -1.51 2.37 10.17
C PHE A 120 -2.52 1.22 10.26
N GLU A 121 -2.58 0.33 9.27
CA GLU A 121 -3.51 -0.80 9.20
C GLU A 121 -2.77 -2.09 8.83
N PRO A 122 -1.94 -2.63 9.75
CA PRO A 122 -1.23 -3.87 9.50
C PRO A 122 -2.22 -5.03 9.35
N GLY A 123 -1.91 -5.95 8.46
CA GLY A 123 -2.77 -7.11 8.22
C GLY A 123 -2.57 -7.72 6.84
N ARG A 124 -3.54 -8.52 6.42
CA ARG A 124 -3.61 -9.05 5.06
C ARG A 124 -4.28 -8.03 4.16
N VAL A 125 -3.64 -7.68 3.06
CA VAL A 125 -4.18 -6.78 2.04
C VAL A 125 -4.28 -7.49 0.70
N LEU A 126 -5.35 -7.20 -0.03
CA LEU A 126 -5.55 -7.68 -1.40
C LEU A 126 -5.14 -6.55 -2.35
N ILE A 127 -4.05 -6.75 -3.08
CA ILE A 127 -3.53 -5.79 -4.05
C ILE A 127 -3.98 -6.14 -5.46
N ASN A 128 -4.00 -5.15 -6.38
CA ASN A 128 -4.49 -5.28 -7.76
C ASN A 128 -5.96 -5.75 -7.84
N SER A 129 -6.78 -5.41 -6.85
CA SER A 129 -8.21 -5.65 -6.92
C SER A 129 -8.82 -4.72 -7.98
N GLN A 130 -9.40 -5.28 -9.03
CA GLN A 130 -10.18 -4.50 -9.99
C GLN A 130 -11.38 -3.91 -9.25
N PRO A 131 -11.66 -2.59 -9.37
CA PRO A 131 -12.89 -2.05 -8.84
C PRO A 131 -14.04 -2.78 -9.53
N THR A 132 -14.82 -3.55 -8.79
CA THR A 132 -16.11 -4.01 -9.25
C THR A 132 -16.96 -2.74 -9.42
N ASN A 133 -17.25 -2.35 -10.65
CA ASN A 133 -18.27 -1.35 -10.93
C ASN A 133 -19.62 -1.92 -10.44
N SER A 134 -19.85 -1.84 -9.15
CA SER A 134 -21.18 -2.07 -8.56
C SER A 134 -22.03 -0.84 -8.88
N THR A 135 -22.49 -0.79 -10.11
CA THR A 135 -23.69 -0.03 -10.41
C THR A 135 -24.82 -0.67 -9.60
N SER A 136 -25.34 0.08 -8.67
CA SER A 136 -26.45 -0.23 -7.80
C SER A 136 -27.58 -0.90 -8.60
N GLY A 137 -27.85 -2.18 -8.40
CA GLY A 137 -28.95 -2.90 -9.04
C GLY A 137 -28.61 -4.37 -9.27
N ASN A 138 -28.95 -5.18 -8.33
CA ASN A 138 -29.25 -6.63 -8.30
C ASN A 138 -28.93 -7.48 -9.57
N GLN A 139 -27.79 -7.29 -10.20
CA GLN A 139 -27.28 -8.21 -11.22
C GLN A 139 -25.87 -8.62 -10.84
N ILE A 140 -25.67 -9.93 -10.68
CA ILE A 140 -24.36 -10.55 -10.67
C ILE A 140 -23.75 -10.30 -12.05
N SER A 141 -23.07 -9.16 -12.20
CA SER A 141 -22.31 -8.86 -13.41
C SER A 141 -21.03 -9.69 -13.35
N ILE A 142 -21.05 -10.83 -14.01
CA ILE A 142 -19.82 -11.47 -14.47
C ILE A 142 -19.10 -10.38 -15.28
N PRO A 143 -17.83 -10.04 -14.98
CA PRO A 143 -17.08 -9.08 -15.79
C PRO A 143 -17.01 -9.62 -17.21
N THR A 144 -17.88 -9.17 -18.07
CA THR A 144 -17.77 -9.43 -19.50
C THR A 144 -16.58 -8.59 -19.95
N PRO A 145 -15.53 -9.17 -20.56
CA PRO A 145 -14.48 -8.39 -21.18
C PRO A 145 -15.15 -7.39 -22.11
N ILE A 146 -14.88 -6.09 -21.93
CA ILE A 146 -15.38 -5.07 -22.85
C ILE A 146 -14.91 -5.49 -24.25
N ALA A 147 -15.85 -5.92 -25.07
CA ALA A 147 -15.56 -6.33 -26.43
C ALA A 147 -14.94 -5.14 -27.16
N GLY A 148 -13.64 -5.21 -27.45
CA GLY A 148 -12.94 -4.19 -28.22
C GLY A 148 -11.60 -3.72 -27.71
N THR A 149 -11.25 -3.89 -26.42
CA THR A 149 -9.87 -3.61 -25.96
C THR A 149 -9.00 -4.84 -26.08
N ILE A 150 -8.24 -4.92 -27.13
CA ILE A 150 -7.14 -5.88 -27.25
C ILE A 150 -6.13 -5.48 -26.15
N PRO A 151 -5.87 -6.33 -25.14
CA PRO A 151 -4.88 -5.98 -24.13
C PRO A 151 -3.53 -5.80 -24.82
N VAL A 152 -2.96 -4.62 -24.68
CA VAL A 152 -1.65 -4.31 -25.23
C VAL A 152 -0.61 -5.13 -24.45
N SER A 153 0.29 -5.78 -25.14
CA SER A 153 1.43 -6.46 -24.54
C SER A 153 2.22 -5.48 -23.66
N GLY A 154 2.54 -5.90 -22.43
CA GLY A 154 3.29 -5.07 -21.49
C GLY A 154 2.43 -4.22 -20.57
N ASN A 155 1.18 -4.61 -20.31
CA ASN A 155 0.33 -3.93 -19.33
C ASN A 155 1.00 -4.01 -17.96
N TYR A 156 1.46 -2.84 -17.48
CA TYR A 156 2.09 -2.69 -16.19
C TYR A 156 1.01 -2.61 -15.10
N PRO A 157 0.96 -3.53 -14.12
CA PRO A 157 -0.01 -3.47 -13.04
C PRO A 157 0.55 -2.65 -11.85
N PRO A 158 0.36 -1.33 -11.80
CA PRO A 158 0.97 -0.48 -10.77
C PRO A 158 0.50 -0.84 -9.36
N GLU A 159 -0.66 -1.45 -9.25
CA GLU A 159 -1.24 -1.88 -7.98
C GLU A 159 -0.61 -3.18 -7.42
N ARG A 160 0.29 -3.85 -8.14
CA ARG A 160 1.00 -5.06 -7.68
C ARG A 160 2.39 -4.79 -7.11
N TYR A 161 2.67 -3.55 -6.71
CA TYR A 161 3.97 -3.15 -6.19
C TYR A 161 3.96 -2.87 -4.70
N LEU A 162 5.15 -2.87 -4.10
CA LEU A 162 5.34 -2.71 -2.65
C LEU A 162 4.75 -1.40 -2.13
N THR A 163 4.93 -0.29 -2.86
CA THR A 163 4.36 1.01 -2.47
C THR A 163 2.83 0.99 -2.45
N ALA A 164 2.20 0.34 -3.42
CA ALA A 164 0.74 0.17 -3.47
C ALA A 164 0.24 -0.68 -2.29
N ALA A 165 0.94 -1.76 -1.95
CA ALA A 165 0.59 -2.61 -0.82
C ALA A 165 0.68 -1.86 0.51
N ILE A 166 1.76 -1.08 0.72
CA ILE A 166 1.92 -0.24 1.92
C ILE A 166 0.81 0.80 2.01
N ARG A 167 0.44 1.44 0.90
CA ARG A 167 -0.67 2.41 0.86
C ARG A 167 -2.00 1.76 1.24
N LEU A 168 -2.28 0.54 0.78
CA LEU A 168 -3.48 -0.21 1.16
C LEU A 168 -3.48 -0.63 2.64
N ALA A 169 -2.31 -0.75 3.27
CA ALA A 169 -2.16 -0.91 4.71
C ALA A 169 -2.25 0.42 5.49
N GLY A 170 -2.90 1.44 4.91
CA GLY A 170 -3.07 2.76 5.49
C GLY A 170 -1.83 3.66 5.42
N GLY A 171 -0.75 3.21 4.77
CA GLY A 171 0.53 3.90 4.71
C GLY A 171 1.44 3.65 5.92
N VAL A 172 2.67 4.19 5.85
CA VAL A 172 3.65 4.07 6.94
C VAL A 172 3.38 5.05 8.07
N MET A 173 3.68 4.64 9.28
CA MET A 173 3.66 5.50 10.47
C MET A 173 4.86 6.48 10.47
N PRO A 174 4.78 7.60 11.23
CA PRO A 174 5.87 8.57 11.29
C PRO A 174 7.20 8.04 11.84
N ASP A 175 7.18 6.94 12.58
CA ASP A 175 8.35 6.27 13.15
C ASP A 175 8.84 5.07 12.33
N ALA A 176 8.36 4.90 11.10
CA ALA A 176 8.72 3.79 10.23
C ALA A 176 10.16 3.90 9.72
N ASP A 177 10.88 2.80 9.72
CA ASP A 177 12.19 2.69 9.06
C ASP A 177 12.00 2.28 7.59
N ILE A 178 11.79 3.29 6.74
CA ILE A 178 11.54 3.09 5.30
C ILE A 178 12.80 2.70 4.52
N ARG A 179 13.99 2.78 5.13
CA ARG A 179 15.26 2.35 4.52
C ARG A 179 15.52 0.86 4.70
N ASN A 180 14.87 0.23 5.66
CA ASN A 180 15.11 -1.17 6.02
C ASN A 180 13.83 -2.01 5.95
N ILE A 181 12.94 -1.74 4.99
CA ILE A 181 11.74 -2.54 4.77
C ILE A 181 12.16 -3.95 4.37
N ARG A 182 11.57 -4.97 4.99
CA ARG A 182 11.89 -6.37 4.74
C ARG A 182 10.78 -7.03 3.95
N LEU A 183 11.13 -7.54 2.78
CA LEU A 183 10.27 -8.41 1.99
C LEU A 183 10.70 -9.87 2.22
N VAL A 184 9.79 -10.67 2.75
CA VAL A 184 10.00 -12.11 2.95
C VAL A 184 9.21 -12.87 1.88
N ARG A 185 9.95 -13.58 1.03
CA ARG A 185 9.43 -14.39 -0.08
C ARG A 185 10.12 -15.75 -0.08
N ASN A 186 9.38 -16.84 -0.04
CA ASN A 186 9.93 -18.21 -0.06
C ASN A 186 11.07 -18.41 0.97
N ASN A 187 10.86 -17.98 2.23
CA ASN A 187 11.84 -18.01 3.33
C ASN A 187 13.14 -17.21 3.09
N ARG A 188 13.19 -16.37 2.06
CA ARG A 188 14.30 -15.44 1.82
C ARG A 188 13.85 -14.03 2.19
N THR A 189 14.73 -13.30 2.88
CA THR A 189 14.47 -11.90 3.25
C THR A 189 15.31 -10.99 2.37
N GLN A 190 14.65 -10.04 1.73
CA GLN A 190 15.28 -8.94 1.00
C GLN A 190 15.02 -7.64 1.74
N VAL A 191 16.04 -6.81 1.90
CA VAL A 191 15.91 -5.45 2.45
C VAL A 191 15.73 -4.48 1.30
N ILE A 192 14.76 -3.59 1.43
CA ILE A 192 14.36 -2.61 0.42
C ILE A 192 14.38 -1.23 1.05
N ASP A 193 15.06 -0.29 0.40
CA ASP A 193 15.07 1.13 0.76
C ASP A 193 14.03 1.85 -0.11
N LEU A 194 13.05 2.51 0.52
CA LEU A 194 12.04 3.34 -0.13
C LEU A 194 12.20 4.84 0.20
N SER A 195 13.38 5.25 0.69
CA SER A 195 13.63 6.67 1.02
C SER A 195 13.59 7.60 -0.20
N GLY A 196 13.90 7.10 -1.38
CA GLY A 196 13.83 7.85 -2.64
C GLY A 196 12.43 8.35 -2.99
N VAL A 197 11.36 7.71 -2.48
CA VAL A 197 9.99 8.23 -2.62
C VAL A 197 9.85 9.65 -2.06
N PHE A 198 10.65 10.00 -1.05
CA PHE A 198 10.63 11.33 -0.42
C PHE A 198 11.72 12.27 -0.95
N SER A 199 12.87 11.75 -1.40
CA SER A 199 13.96 12.55 -1.99
C SER A 199 13.74 12.86 -3.47
N GLY A 200 12.85 12.12 -4.14
CA GLY A 200 12.65 12.23 -5.59
C GLY A 200 13.70 11.49 -6.41
N GLU A 201 14.52 10.66 -5.76
CA GLU A 201 15.45 9.77 -6.44
C GLU A 201 14.70 8.63 -7.12
N SER A 202 15.25 8.14 -8.22
CA SER A 202 14.67 7.00 -8.94
C SER A 202 14.86 5.73 -8.12
N GLU A 203 13.82 5.30 -7.43
CA GLU A 203 13.79 4.00 -6.76
C GLU A 203 13.08 2.96 -7.61
N ARG A 204 13.58 1.73 -7.50
CA ARG A 204 12.94 0.59 -8.11
C ARG A 204 11.91 0.02 -7.14
N ASP A 205 10.63 0.32 -7.37
CA ASP A 205 9.56 -0.34 -6.65
C ASP A 205 9.57 -1.85 -6.92
N VAL A 206 9.34 -2.65 -5.90
CA VAL A 206 9.45 -4.11 -5.97
C VAL A 206 8.08 -4.73 -6.23
N PRO A 207 7.96 -5.56 -7.28
CA PRO A 207 6.71 -6.26 -7.55
C PRO A 207 6.45 -7.37 -6.51
N LEU A 208 5.19 -7.49 -6.09
CA LEU A 208 4.75 -8.47 -5.11
C LEU A 208 3.98 -9.62 -5.76
N ILE A 209 4.11 -10.80 -5.16
CA ILE A 209 3.39 -12.01 -5.52
C ILE A 209 2.54 -12.53 -4.36
N ALA A 210 1.66 -13.48 -4.65
CA ALA A 210 0.82 -14.09 -3.63
C ALA A 210 1.66 -14.72 -2.51
N GLY A 211 1.30 -14.44 -1.25
CA GLY A 211 1.98 -14.98 -0.06
C GLY A 211 3.19 -14.18 0.41
N ASP A 212 3.59 -13.10 -0.26
CA ASP A 212 4.65 -12.22 0.21
C ASP A 212 4.30 -11.63 1.59
N GLN A 213 5.34 -11.45 2.42
CA GLN A 213 5.24 -10.77 3.70
C GLN A 213 6.13 -9.53 3.70
N VAL A 214 5.54 -8.39 4.01
CA VAL A 214 6.23 -7.11 4.12
C VAL A 214 6.28 -6.72 5.60
N ILE A 215 7.48 -6.46 6.09
CA ILE A 215 7.71 -6.02 7.46
C ILE A 215 8.31 -4.61 7.41
N VAL A 216 7.60 -3.64 7.97
CA VAL A 216 8.06 -2.26 8.10
C VAL A 216 8.61 -2.06 9.51
N PRO A 217 9.94 -1.96 9.72
CA PRO A 217 10.50 -1.77 11.06
C PRO A 217 10.17 -0.40 11.64
N ARG A 218 10.42 -0.22 12.95
CA ARG A 218 10.27 1.06 13.66
C ARG A 218 11.65 1.62 14.05
N LEU A 219 11.82 2.92 13.91
CA LEU A 219 13.00 3.64 14.44
C LEU A 219 12.80 4.09 15.88
N GLY A 220 11.56 4.08 16.40
CA GLY A 220 11.25 4.58 17.74
C GLY A 220 11.26 6.10 17.90
N SER A 221 11.62 6.85 16.85
CA SER A 221 11.57 8.32 16.80
C SER A 221 10.76 8.79 15.60
N MET A 222 9.98 9.85 15.80
CA MET A 222 9.19 10.45 14.73
C MET A 222 10.08 11.14 13.70
N GLN A 223 9.84 10.87 12.43
CA GLN A 223 10.46 11.53 11.28
C GLN A 223 9.45 12.51 10.67
N ASN A 224 9.73 13.80 10.75
CA ASN A 224 8.82 14.84 10.24
C ASN A 224 8.59 14.72 8.73
N ASP A 225 9.58 14.21 7.97
CA ASP A 225 9.47 14.05 6.53
C ASP A 225 8.41 13.01 6.13
N LEU A 226 8.13 12.04 7.01
CA LEU A 226 7.06 11.06 6.80
C LEU A 226 5.67 11.60 7.15
N VAL A 227 5.57 12.79 7.77
CA VAL A 227 4.29 13.40 8.14
C VAL A 227 3.81 14.37 7.06
N ARG A 228 3.72 13.87 5.85
CA ARG A 228 3.15 14.57 4.69
C ARG A 228 2.57 13.56 3.68
N PRO A 229 1.60 13.94 2.86
CA PRO A 229 1.09 13.08 1.80
C PRO A 229 2.20 12.62 0.84
N SER A 230 2.23 11.33 0.52
CA SER A 230 3.18 10.74 -0.43
C SER A 230 2.64 9.41 -0.98
N GLN A 231 3.44 8.71 -1.78
CA GLN A 231 3.10 7.35 -2.22
C GLN A 231 3.11 6.32 -1.09
N LEU A 232 3.82 6.59 0.02
CA LEU A 232 3.91 5.69 1.19
C LEU A 232 3.02 6.13 2.35
N THR A 233 2.45 7.33 2.31
CA THR A 233 1.65 7.90 3.39
C THR A 233 0.26 8.26 2.87
N PRO A 234 -0.78 8.27 3.74
CA PRO A 234 -2.13 8.62 3.31
C PRO A 234 -2.21 10.08 2.85
N SER A 235 -3.15 10.39 1.98
CA SER A 235 -3.46 11.77 1.59
C SER A 235 -4.28 12.49 2.66
N VAL A 236 -5.20 11.77 3.27
CA VAL A 236 -6.10 12.26 4.33
C VAL A 236 -6.14 11.27 5.49
N VAL A 237 -6.49 11.79 6.66
CA VAL A 237 -6.71 10.98 7.86
C VAL A 237 -8.09 11.28 8.43
N PRO A 238 -8.89 10.26 8.77
CA PRO A 238 -10.16 10.42 9.45
C PRO A 238 -9.91 10.73 10.94
N ILE A 239 -10.51 11.80 11.43
CA ILE A 239 -10.50 12.18 12.84
C ILE A 239 -11.93 12.38 13.35
N PHE A 240 -12.12 12.28 14.64
CA PHE A 240 -13.41 12.56 15.28
C PHE A 240 -13.37 13.93 15.92
N VAL A 241 -14.29 14.82 15.54
CA VAL A 241 -14.37 16.16 16.08
C VAL A 241 -15.74 16.38 16.74
N SER A 242 -15.73 16.82 18.00
CA SER A 242 -16.91 17.28 18.71
C SER A 242 -16.71 18.69 19.22
N ASN A 243 -17.59 19.60 18.81
CA ASN A 243 -17.61 20.97 19.30
C ASN A 243 -18.87 21.17 20.15
N ILE A 244 -18.72 21.05 21.47
CA ILE A 244 -19.84 21.17 22.42
C ILE A 244 -20.26 22.65 22.63
N THR A 245 -19.40 23.60 22.24
CA THR A 245 -19.63 25.05 22.46
C THR A 245 -20.48 25.70 21.37
N ALA A 246 -20.56 25.08 20.22
CA ALA A 246 -21.41 25.50 19.12
C ALA A 246 -22.41 24.37 18.84
N PRO A 247 -23.68 24.48 19.26
CA PRO A 247 -24.69 23.52 18.85
C PRO A 247 -24.79 23.59 17.35
N SER A 248 -24.21 22.56 16.69
CA SER A 248 -24.33 22.40 15.27
C SER A 248 -25.81 22.25 14.94
N GLY A 249 -26.32 23.14 14.12
CA GLY A 249 -27.65 23.02 13.56
C GLY A 249 -27.77 21.64 12.89
N ALA A 250 -28.91 21.00 13.15
CA ALA A 250 -29.42 19.75 12.60
C ALA A 250 -28.49 19.02 11.59
N GLY A 251 -27.67 18.11 12.06
CA GLY A 251 -26.76 17.34 11.23
C GLY A 251 -25.59 16.72 11.98
N ASN A 252 -25.62 16.71 13.29
CA ASN A 252 -24.59 16.06 14.10
C ASN A 252 -24.70 14.54 13.97
N THR A 253 -24.27 14.06 12.82
CA THR A 253 -23.90 12.66 12.69
C THR A 253 -22.47 12.57 13.22
N ASN A 254 -22.19 11.61 14.09
CA ASN A 254 -20.86 11.20 14.56
C ASN A 254 -20.01 10.70 13.37
N ARG A 255 -19.77 11.58 12.40
CA ARG A 255 -18.99 11.25 11.21
C ARG A 255 -17.54 11.68 11.46
N ALA A 256 -16.63 10.79 11.07
CA ALA A 256 -15.23 11.19 11.00
C ALA A 256 -15.08 12.35 10.01
N THR A 257 -14.31 13.35 10.39
CA THR A 257 -13.90 14.46 9.53
C THR A 257 -12.59 14.08 8.89
N GLU A 258 -12.49 14.16 7.57
CA GLU A 258 -11.24 13.92 6.86
C GLU A 258 -10.40 15.19 6.85
N LEU A 259 -9.17 15.09 7.32
CA LEU A 259 -8.16 16.15 7.25
C LEU A 259 -6.97 15.69 6.45
N ALA A 260 -6.26 16.63 5.81
CA ALA A 260 -5.00 16.31 5.14
C ALA A 260 -3.99 15.69 6.12
N TYR A 261 -3.31 14.63 5.73
CA TYR A 261 -2.25 14.03 6.54
C TYR A 261 -1.14 15.07 6.76
N GLY A 262 -0.63 15.16 7.98
CA GLY A 262 0.30 16.22 8.38
C GLY A 262 -0.38 17.47 8.97
N THR A 263 -1.71 17.46 9.10
CA THR A 263 -2.43 18.51 9.82
C THR A 263 -2.07 18.46 11.31
N ARG A 264 -1.71 19.60 11.87
CA ARG A 264 -1.45 19.75 13.31
C ARG A 264 -2.73 19.94 14.11
N PHE A 265 -2.67 19.61 15.39
CA PHE A 265 -3.79 19.78 16.30
C PHE A 265 -4.36 21.21 16.28
N SER A 266 -3.52 22.24 16.30
CA SER A 266 -3.97 23.64 16.24
C SER A 266 -4.77 23.95 14.96
N ASN A 267 -4.32 23.45 13.80
CA ASN A 267 -4.99 23.68 12.53
C ASN A 267 -6.38 23.01 12.49
N ALA A 268 -6.49 21.80 13.04
CA ALA A 268 -7.76 21.11 13.14
C ALA A 268 -8.73 21.81 14.08
N VAL A 269 -8.24 22.37 15.19
CA VAL A 269 -9.04 23.16 16.14
C VAL A 269 -9.60 24.43 15.49
N VAL A 270 -8.79 25.09 14.66
CA VAL A 270 -9.23 26.26 13.88
C VAL A 270 -10.27 25.87 12.83
N SER A 271 -9.99 24.84 12.03
CA SER A 271 -10.88 24.41 10.94
C SER A 271 -12.22 23.83 11.42
N SER A 272 -12.26 23.28 12.64
CA SER A 272 -13.50 22.76 13.24
C SER A 272 -14.35 23.81 13.95
N GLY A 273 -13.99 25.09 13.82
CA GLY A 273 -14.74 26.19 14.43
C GLY A 273 -14.64 26.29 15.96
N CYS A 274 -13.64 25.62 16.56
CA CYS A 274 -13.39 25.70 18.01
C CYS A 274 -12.91 27.08 18.45
N VAL A 275 -12.40 27.90 17.55
CA VAL A 275 -11.82 29.22 17.83
C VAL A 275 -12.86 30.33 17.79
N GLY A 276 -13.96 30.16 17.06
CA GLY A 276 -15.05 31.15 16.96
C GLY A 276 -16.01 31.05 18.12
N GLY A 277 -16.32 32.12 18.82
CA GLY A 277 -17.33 32.22 19.89
C GLY A 277 -18.46 33.13 19.52
N ASN A 278 -19.64 32.85 20.07
CA ASN A 278 -20.70 33.82 20.08
C ASN A 278 -20.19 35.07 20.87
N ILE A 279 -20.34 36.27 20.33
CA ILE A 279 -19.76 37.54 20.83
C ILE A 279 -20.12 37.82 22.32
N ALA A 280 -21.07 37.09 22.88
CA ALA A 280 -21.57 37.27 24.25
C ALA A 280 -20.92 36.37 25.33
N THR A 281 -20.04 35.42 24.97
CA THR A 281 -19.43 34.51 25.95
C THR A 281 -17.93 34.74 26.09
N THR A 282 -17.53 35.33 27.22
CA THR A 282 -16.12 35.46 27.65
C THR A 282 -15.55 34.15 28.22
N GLY A 283 -16.09 33.00 27.83
CA GLY A 283 -15.64 31.68 28.29
C GLY A 283 -14.26 31.36 27.78
N LYS A 284 -13.33 30.96 28.64
CA LYS A 284 -12.04 30.43 28.29
C LYS A 284 -12.25 29.05 27.66
N ARG A 285 -12.10 28.95 26.35
CA ARG A 285 -12.24 27.68 25.62
C ARG A 285 -11.07 26.77 25.85
N ARG A 286 -11.38 25.50 25.99
CA ARG A 286 -10.41 24.41 26.10
C ARG A 286 -10.64 23.42 24.98
N VAL A 287 -9.58 22.71 24.68
CA VAL A 287 -9.59 21.64 23.67
C VAL A 287 -8.84 20.43 24.21
N THR A 288 -9.42 19.28 24.01
CA THR A 288 -8.83 18.00 24.38
C THR A 288 -8.54 17.21 23.10
N LEU A 289 -7.30 16.73 22.98
CA LEU A 289 -6.89 15.75 21.97
C LEU A 289 -6.79 14.38 22.66
N MET A 290 -7.40 13.37 22.06
CA MET A 290 -7.30 11.97 22.46
C MET A 290 -6.62 11.19 21.35
N GLN A 291 -5.49 10.57 21.67
CA GLN A 291 -4.71 9.73 20.75
C GLN A 291 -4.61 8.33 21.33
N THR A 292 -5.00 7.33 20.56
CA THR A 292 -4.92 5.92 20.97
C THR A 292 -3.85 5.19 20.14
N ASP A 293 -2.81 4.73 20.84
CA ASP A 293 -1.84 3.83 20.23
C ASP A 293 -2.50 2.46 19.98
N ARG A 294 -2.63 2.09 18.73
CA ARG A 294 -3.30 0.85 18.32
C ARG A 294 -2.51 -0.40 18.67
N THR A 295 -1.20 -0.28 18.83
CA THR A 295 -0.34 -1.42 19.16
C THR A 295 -0.49 -1.80 20.63
N THR A 296 -0.54 -0.79 21.50
CA THR A 296 -0.61 -0.98 22.96
C THR A 296 -2.01 -0.78 23.53
N GLY A 297 -2.94 -0.21 22.75
CA GLY A 297 -4.27 0.19 23.23
C GLY A 297 -4.26 1.36 24.19
N LYS A 298 -3.10 1.97 24.46
CA LYS A 298 -2.95 3.08 25.42
C LYS A 298 -3.48 4.37 24.80
N THR A 299 -4.42 5.01 25.49
CA THR A 299 -4.92 6.35 25.12
C THR A 299 -4.18 7.42 25.91
N THR A 300 -3.64 8.40 25.20
CA THR A 300 -3.08 9.64 25.77
C THR A 300 -4.07 10.77 25.56
N VAL A 301 -4.20 11.62 26.56
CA VAL A 301 -5.13 12.76 26.56
C VAL A 301 -4.33 14.03 26.81
N LEU A 302 -4.41 14.97 25.86
CA LEU A 302 -3.80 16.29 25.97
C LEU A 302 -4.93 17.32 26.06
N ASP A 303 -5.09 17.96 27.22
CA ASP A 303 -6.10 19.01 27.47
C ASP A 303 -5.44 20.34 27.75
N GLN A 304 -5.82 21.37 26.99
CA GLN A 304 -5.23 22.70 27.14
C GLN A 304 -6.17 23.85 26.70
N PRO A 305 -5.93 25.08 27.15
CA PRO A 305 -6.62 26.24 26.62
C PRO A 305 -6.32 26.41 25.10
N VAL A 306 -7.34 26.75 24.32
CA VAL A 306 -7.21 27.02 22.88
C VAL A 306 -6.16 28.08 22.59
N GLU A 307 -6.12 29.15 23.41
CA GLU A 307 -5.12 30.22 23.25
C GLU A 307 -3.69 29.73 23.44
N THR A 308 -3.44 28.84 24.40
CA THR A 308 -2.14 28.24 24.65
C THR A 308 -1.72 27.38 23.46
N LEU A 309 -2.63 26.54 22.93
CA LEU A 309 -2.40 25.72 21.76
C LEU A 309 -2.00 26.57 20.53
N LEU A 310 -2.72 27.64 20.26
CA LEU A 310 -2.44 28.50 19.10
C LEU A 310 -1.09 29.22 19.20
N ARG A 311 -0.60 29.49 20.41
CA ARG A 311 0.73 30.05 20.65
C ARG A 311 1.86 29.01 20.56
N SER A 312 1.56 27.73 20.69
CA SER A 312 2.53 26.61 20.69
C SER A 312 2.68 25.97 19.30
N SER A 313 2.70 26.78 18.25
CA SER A 313 2.55 26.31 16.86
C SER A 313 3.64 25.32 16.38
N THR A 314 4.84 25.35 16.95
CA THR A 314 5.99 24.52 16.53
C THR A 314 6.33 23.38 17.49
N ASP A 315 5.69 23.31 18.65
CA ASP A 315 5.99 22.31 19.68
C ASP A 315 5.19 21.02 19.42
N ASN A 316 5.89 19.96 19.07
CA ASN A 316 5.27 18.65 18.81
C ASN A 316 4.64 18.02 20.06
N THR A 317 5.03 18.43 21.28
CA THR A 317 4.47 17.90 22.53
C THR A 317 3.09 18.48 22.78
N ASN A 318 2.94 19.80 22.61
CA ASN A 318 1.69 20.52 22.89
C ASN A 318 0.83 20.71 21.62
N ASN A 319 1.43 20.62 20.43
CA ASN A 319 0.75 20.74 19.14
C ASN A 319 1.16 19.60 18.20
N PRO A 320 0.85 18.34 18.53
CA PRO A 320 1.24 17.21 17.73
C PRO A 320 0.53 17.18 16.37
N PHE A 321 1.08 16.38 15.46
CA PHE A 321 0.40 15.99 14.23
C PHE A 321 -0.75 15.03 14.56
N LEU A 322 -1.85 15.17 13.83
CA LEU A 322 -3.00 14.28 13.99
C LEU A 322 -2.75 12.95 13.27
N MET A 323 -3.16 11.89 13.93
CA MET A 323 -3.09 10.52 13.43
C MET A 323 -4.51 10.01 13.11
N PRO A 324 -4.63 8.98 12.26
CA PRO A 324 -5.93 8.39 11.96
C PRO A 324 -6.70 7.99 13.21
N ARG A 325 -7.97 8.44 13.29
CA ARG A 325 -8.92 8.20 14.39
C ARG A 325 -8.61 8.94 15.69
N ASP A 326 -7.79 9.97 15.66
CA ASP A 326 -7.67 10.89 16.80
C ASP A 326 -9.02 11.55 17.09
N GLY A 327 -9.27 11.83 18.36
CA GLY A 327 -10.48 12.53 18.83
C GLY A 327 -10.15 13.94 19.30
N ILE A 328 -10.91 14.92 18.82
CA ILE A 328 -10.81 16.31 19.25
C ILE A 328 -12.15 16.74 19.89
N VAL A 329 -12.09 17.27 21.11
CA VAL A 329 -13.26 17.81 21.80
C VAL A 329 -13.00 19.26 22.18
N CYS A 330 -13.89 20.14 21.75
CA CYS A 330 -13.88 21.58 22.14
C CYS A 330 -14.99 21.85 23.14
N TYR A 331 -14.67 22.52 24.25
CA TYR A 331 -15.63 22.85 25.31
C TYR A 331 -15.28 24.13 26.05
N ASP A 332 -16.27 24.71 26.72
CA ASP A 332 -16.08 25.87 27.59
C ASP A 332 -15.68 25.43 29.00
N SER A 333 -14.85 26.21 29.67
CA SER A 333 -14.30 25.88 30.99
C SER A 333 -15.33 25.93 32.13
N LYS A 334 -16.60 26.17 31.85
CA LYS A 334 -17.67 26.15 32.85
C LYS A 334 -18.05 24.73 33.25
N ARG A 335 -18.24 24.50 34.54
CA ARG A 335 -18.50 23.20 35.20
C ARG A 335 -19.66 22.36 34.65
N GLU A 336 -20.43 22.85 33.69
CA GLU A 336 -21.68 22.21 33.26
C GLU A 336 -21.51 21.11 32.20
N ASN A 337 -20.31 20.93 31.61
CA ASN A 337 -20.12 20.05 30.49
C ASN A 337 -19.37 18.72 30.78
N THR A 338 -19.06 18.45 32.06
CA THR A 338 -18.33 17.21 32.44
C THR A 338 -19.05 15.93 32.00
N THR A 339 -20.37 15.92 32.05
CA THR A 339 -21.19 14.75 31.65
C THR A 339 -21.17 14.51 30.14
N GLY A 340 -21.13 15.57 29.34
CA GLY A 340 -21.03 15.50 27.89
C GLY A 340 -19.66 14.98 27.44
N ILE A 341 -18.58 15.44 28.08
CA ILE A 341 -17.21 14.99 27.79
C ILE A 341 -17.04 13.53 28.15
N LEU A 342 -17.53 13.08 29.31
CA LEU A 342 -17.45 11.68 29.74
C LEU A 342 -18.24 10.76 28.80
N ARG A 343 -19.41 11.18 28.31
CA ARG A 343 -20.17 10.42 27.30
C ARG A 343 -19.39 10.32 25.97
N PHE A 344 -18.86 11.42 25.48
CA PHE A 344 -18.07 11.42 24.24
C PHE A 344 -16.82 10.55 24.37
N ILE A 345 -16.11 10.60 25.49
CA ILE A 345 -14.95 9.74 25.76
C ILE A 345 -15.40 8.27 25.82
N SER A 346 -16.52 7.96 26.47
CA SER A 346 -17.04 6.59 26.52
C SER A 346 -17.45 6.06 25.15
N ASP A 347 -17.99 6.91 24.28
CA ASP A 347 -18.41 6.54 22.93
C ASP A 347 -17.21 6.28 22.01
N ILE A 348 -16.12 7.05 22.14
CA ILE A 348 -14.87 6.84 21.39
C ILE A 348 -14.08 5.63 21.90
N LEU A 349 -14.04 5.41 23.20
CA LEU A 349 -13.32 4.28 23.81
C LEU A 349 -14.09 2.97 23.70
N ASN A 350 -15.36 2.99 23.29
CA ASN A 350 -16.16 1.78 23.13
C ASN A 350 -16.12 1.31 21.66
N PRO A 351 -15.26 0.32 21.31
CA PRO A 351 -15.06 -0.11 19.93
C PRO A 351 -16.31 -0.73 19.29
N PHE A 352 -17.29 -1.17 20.09
CA PHE A 352 -18.52 -1.79 19.61
C PHE A 352 -19.53 -0.81 18.99
N ASN A 353 -19.49 0.47 19.35
CA ASN A 353 -20.39 1.47 18.77
C ASN A 353 -19.91 2.00 17.41
N ILE A 354 -18.61 1.95 17.13
CA ILE A 354 -18.03 2.39 15.85
C ILE A 354 -18.39 1.43 14.72
N ILE A 355 -18.48 0.13 15.03
CA ILE A 355 -18.79 -0.93 14.01
C ILE A 355 -20.25 -0.83 13.53
N ARG A 356 -21.20 -0.40 14.38
CA ARG A 356 -22.62 -0.24 13.99
C ARG A 356 -22.89 0.93 13.04
N GLY A 357 -22.02 1.94 13.01
CA GLY A 357 -22.16 3.11 12.13
C GLY A 357 -21.64 2.90 10.70
N ILE A 358 -20.81 1.88 10.48
CA ILE A 358 -20.19 1.59 9.17
C ILE A 358 -21.05 0.63 8.32
N PHE A 359 -21.97 -0.12 8.95
CA PHE A 359 -22.84 -1.11 8.28
C PHE A 359 -24.32 -0.69 8.18
N ARG A 360 -24.59 0.61 8.17
CA ARG A 360 -25.92 1.15 7.83
C ARG A 360 -25.90 2.08 6.65
#